data_a4257faae0a8c5ef7520bfaef0ec3313
#
_entry.id   a4257faae0a8c5ef7520bfaef0ec3313
#
_cell.length_a   1.000
_cell.length_b   1.000
_cell.length_c   1.000
_cell.angle_alpha   90.00
_cell.angle_beta   90.00
_cell.angle_gamma   90.00
#
_symmetry.space_group_name_H-M   'P 1'
#
loop_
_entity.id
_entity.type
_entity.pdbx_description
1 polymer ?
#
loop_
_entity_poly.entity_id
_entity_poly.type
_entity_poly.pdbx_seq_one_letter_code
_entity_poly.pdbx_strand_id
1 'polypeptide(L)'
;MNLSCNPLLYEAEYKRRQEILKNKDIKTILEYFERNIQSKFCVMLLFGSYVKKKQTKYSDIDLLFIIPDESMEKNIQQVASMIPIKLHINIFTEKEFIAMKNSKQITVGSEAIKNNIILLGIEQYYRLLQ
;
A
#
# COMPACT_ATOMS: atom_id res chain seq x y z
N MET A 1 15.51 16.41 6.30
CA MET A 1 16.00 15.18 5.66
C MET A 1 15.17 14.89 4.42
N ASN A 2 15.82 14.58 3.32
CA ASN A 2 15.12 14.17 2.10
C ASN A 2 14.92 12.66 2.11
N LEU A 3 13.72 12.21 2.51
CA LEU A 3 13.41 10.80 2.66
C LEU A 3 13.49 10.04 1.33
N SER A 4 13.17 10.70 0.20
CA SER A 4 13.15 10.05 -1.11
C SER A 4 14.54 9.67 -1.63
N CYS A 5 15.61 10.16 -0.98
CA CYS A 5 16.99 9.90 -1.39
C CYS A 5 17.79 9.12 -0.35
N ASN A 6 17.15 8.46 0.61
CA ASN A 6 17.84 7.74 1.67
C ASN A 6 17.95 6.24 1.34
N PRO A 7 19.17 5.76 0.91
CA PRO A 7 19.32 4.35 0.55
C PRO A 7 19.16 3.37 1.71
N LEU A 8 19.50 3.77 2.94
CA LEU A 8 19.33 2.91 4.10
C LEU A 8 17.85 2.68 4.41
N LEU A 9 17.04 3.73 4.24
CA LEU A 9 15.60 3.64 4.41
C LEU A 9 15.00 2.68 3.38
N TYR A 10 15.39 2.81 2.11
CA TYR A 10 14.90 1.96 1.05
C TYR A 10 15.30 0.50 1.28
N GLU A 11 16.53 0.26 1.71
CA GLU A 11 16.99 -1.10 2.02
C GLU A 11 16.15 -1.75 3.11
N ALA A 12 15.85 -1.01 4.18
CA ALA A 12 15.01 -1.51 5.28
C ALA A 12 13.60 -1.84 4.78
N GLU A 13 13.02 -0.99 3.94
CA GLU A 13 11.69 -1.21 3.38
C GLU A 13 11.67 -2.43 2.46
N TYR A 14 12.69 -2.62 1.62
CA TYR A 14 12.79 -3.80 0.77
C TYR A 14 12.91 -5.09 1.57
N LYS A 15 13.64 -5.07 2.66
CA LYS A 15 13.75 -6.25 3.55
C LYS A 15 12.40 -6.60 4.17
N ARG A 16 11.66 -5.61 4.63
CA ARG A 16 10.31 -5.81 5.18
C ARG A 16 9.36 -6.37 4.12
N ARG A 17 9.45 -5.85 2.91
CA ARG A 17 8.68 -6.30 1.77
C ARG A 17 8.98 -7.78 1.47
N GLN A 18 10.25 -8.15 1.38
CA GLN A 18 10.65 -9.52 1.09
C GLN A 18 10.17 -10.48 2.17
N GLU A 19 10.22 -10.07 3.43
CA GLU A 19 9.76 -10.90 4.53
C GLU A 19 8.27 -11.18 4.45
N ILE A 20 7.44 -10.16 4.20
CA ILE A 20 5.98 -10.35 4.11
C ILE A 20 5.60 -11.15 2.86
N LEU A 21 6.38 -11.10 1.80
CA LEU A 21 6.11 -11.85 0.56
C LEU A 21 6.34 -13.36 0.71
N LYS A 22 6.85 -13.82 1.84
CA LYS A 22 6.83 -15.24 2.18
C LYS A 22 5.42 -15.73 2.45
N ASN A 23 4.50 -14.85 2.79
CA ASN A 23 3.08 -15.16 2.90
C ASN A 23 2.50 -15.33 1.51
N LYS A 24 1.94 -16.52 1.23
CA LYS A 24 1.45 -16.87 -0.11
C LYS A 24 0.32 -15.97 -0.59
N ASP A 25 -0.58 -15.58 0.29
CA ASP A 25 -1.71 -14.73 -0.06
C ASP A 25 -1.25 -13.32 -0.44
N ILE A 26 -0.34 -12.75 0.34
CA ILE A 26 0.23 -11.43 0.03
C ILE A 26 0.97 -11.47 -1.30
N LYS A 27 1.77 -12.51 -1.53
CA LYS A 27 2.49 -12.68 -2.79
C LYS A 27 1.53 -12.78 -3.98
N THR A 28 0.47 -13.55 -3.85
CA THR A 28 -0.55 -13.71 -4.89
C THR A 28 -1.21 -12.37 -5.21
N ILE A 29 -1.59 -11.62 -4.18
CA ILE A 29 -2.22 -10.31 -4.35
C ILE A 29 -1.29 -9.37 -5.11
N LEU A 30 -0.02 -9.30 -4.70
CA LEU A 30 0.95 -8.43 -5.36
C LEU A 30 1.12 -8.80 -6.83
N GLU A 31 1.20 -10.10 -7.15
CA GLU A 31 1.35 -10.55 -8.53
C GLU A 31 0.16 -10.15 -9.40
N TYR A 32 -1.07 -10.27 -8.89
CA TYR A 32 -2.26 -9.82 -9.62
C TYR A 32 -2.19 -8.33 -9.95
N PHE A 33 -1.83 -7.51 -8.97
CA PHE A 33 -1.77 -6.06 -9.20
C PHE A 33 -0.61 -5.68 -10.12
N GLU A 34 0.56 -6.29 -9.96
CA GLU A 34 1.70 -5.99 -10.83
C GLU A 34 1.42 -6.29 -12.30
N ARG A 35 0.66 -7.37 -12.57
CA ARG A 35 0.33 -7.76 -13.95
C ARG A 35 -0.75 -6.90 -14.59
N ASN A 36 -1.63 -6.32 -13.79
CA ASN A 36 -2.88 -5.74 -14.31
C ASN A 36 -3.05 -4.25 -14.05
N ILE A 37 -2.18 -3.62 -13.27
CA ILE A 37 -2.21 -2.18 -13.05
C ILE A 37 -1.74 -1.46 -14.31
N GLN A 38 -2.50 -0.45 -14.73
CA GLN A 38 -2.23 0.30 -15.96
C GLN A 38 -1.12 1.33 -15.82
N SER A 39 -0.77 1.76 -14.61
CA SER A 39 0.24 2.78 -14.38
C SER A 39 1.29 2.32 -13.38
N LYS A 40 2.56 2.65 -13.66
CA LYS A 40 3.68 2.36 -12.77
C LYS A 40 3.82 3.35 -11.60
N PHE A 41 3.00 4.38 -11.56
CA PHE A 41 3.09 5.44 -10.55
C PHE A 41 2.14 5.24 -9.38
N CYS A 42 1.71 4.01 -9.17
CA CYS A 42 0.81 3.65 -8.07
C CYS A 42 1.61 3.22 -6.84
N VAL A 43 1.17 3.69 -5.66
CA VAL A 43 1.69 3.21 -4.37
C VAL A 43 0.70 2.20 -3.81
N MET A 44 1.22 1.08 -3.32
CA MET A 44 0.41 0.05 -2.68
C MET A 44 0.99 -0.28 -1.32
N LEU A 45 0.23 -0.03 -0.27
CA LEU A 45 0.63 -0.27 1.11
C LEU A 45 -0.18 -1.42 1.71
N LEU A 46 0.50 -2.30 2.44
CA LEU A 46 -0.15 -3.27 3.32
C LEU A 46 -0.16 -2.70 4.73
N PHE A 47 -1.29 -2.77 5.43
CA PHE A 47 -1.39 -2.30 6.80
C PHE A 47 -2.34 -3.18 7.60
N GLY A 48 -2.67 -2.78 8.82
CA GLY A 48 -3.60 -3.51 9.65
C GLY A 48 -3.00 -4.75 10.33
N SER A 49 -3.81 -5.78 10.53
CA SER A 49 -3.43 -6.94 11.33
C SER A 49 -2.22 -7.70 10.81
N TYR A 50 -2.05 -7.77 9.49
CA TYR A 50 -0.89 -8.47 8.90
C TYR A 50 0.43 -7.79 9.24
N VAL A 51 0.45 -6.45 9.29
CA VAL A 51 1.65 -5.70 9.63
C VAL A 51 1.92 -5.76 11.12
N LYS A 52 0.86 -5.75 11.93
CA LYS A 52 0.97 -5.85 13.39
C LYS A 52 1.18 -7.27 13.89
N LYS A 53 1.22 -8.25 12.98
CA LYS A 53 1.37 -9.69 13.29
C LYS A 53 0.27 -10.22 14.21
N LYS A 54 -0.94 -9.67 14.05
CA LYS A 54 -2.14 -10.05 14.81
C LYS A 54 -3.18 -10.74 13.94
N GLN A 55 -2.82 -11.15 12.72
CA GLN A 55 -3.74 -11.78 11.81
C GLN A 55 -4.18 -13.16 12.27
N THR A 56 -5.43 -13.49 11.97
CA THR A 56 -5.99 -14.83 12.12
C THR A 56 -6.42 -15.31 10.73
N LYS A 57 -6.87 -16.56 10.63
CA LYS A 57 -7.40 -17.09 9.36
C LYS A 57 -8.63 -16.34 8.86
N TYR A 58 -9.27 -15.54 9.71
CA TYR A 58 -10.45 -14.76 9.37
C TYR A 58 -10.13 -13.29 9.09
N SER A 59 -8.87 -12.88 9.24
CA SER A 59 -8.50 -11.49 9.02
C SER A 59 -8.55 -11.13 7.54
N ASP A 60 -9.15 -9.98 7.24
CA ASP A 60 -9.05 -9.39 5.91
C ASP A 60 -7.64 -8.86 5.70
N ILE A 61 -7.24 -8.74 4.45
CA ILE A 61 -5.98 -8.11 4.11
C ILE A 61 -6.28 -6.66 3.78
N ASP A 62 -5.70 -5.75 4.59
CA ASP A 62 -5.93 -4.32 4.46
C ASP A 62 -4.89 -3.70 3.52
N LEU A 63 -5.37 -3.11 2.43
CA LEU A 63 -4.53 -2.46 1.42
C LEU A 63 -4.95 -1.01 1.26
N LEU A 64 -3.95 -0.14 1.07
CA LEU A 64 -4.20 1.25 0.73
C LEU A 64 -3.43 1.58 -0.55
N PHE A 65 -4.14 2.12 -1.53
CA PHE A 65 -3.54 2.56 -2.79
C PHE A 65 -3.50 4.08 -2.83
N ILE A 66 -2.40 4.61 -3.34
CA ILE A 66 -2.29 6.04 -3.65
C ILE A 66 -2.05 6.14 -5.14
N ILE A 67 -2.95 6.81 -5.84
CA ILE A 67 -2.95 6.87 -7.30
C ILE A 67 -2.78 8.31 -7.78
N PRO A 68 -2.19 8.53 -8.97
CA PRO A 68 -1.97 9.89 -9.48
C PRO A 68 -3.27 10.66 -9.68
N ASP A 69 -4.31 9.99 -10.16
CA ASP A 69 -5.62 10.58 -10.38
C ASP A 69 -6.71 9.51 -10.33
N GLU A 70 -7.95 9.95 -10.33
CA GLU A 70 -9.11 9.08 -10.15
C GLU A 70 -9.32 8.06 -11.28
N SER A 71 -8.68 8.24 -12.44
CA SER A 71 -8.88 7.36 -13.58
C SER A 71 -8.43 5.93 -13.32
N MET A 72 -7.52 5.72 -12.36
CA MET A 72 -7.03 4.38 -12.01
C MET A 72 -7.91 3.61 -11.04
N GLU A 73 -8.85 4.29 -10.39
CA GLU A 73 -9.66 3.66 -9.33
C GLU A 73 -10.42 2.45 -9.85
N LYS A 74 -11.04 2.59 -11.02
CA LYS A 74 -11.82 1.52 -11.64
C LYS A 74 -10.95 0.30 -11.97
N ASN A 75 -9.76 0.55 -12.47
CA ASN A 75 -8.78 -0.50 -12.78
C ASN A 75 -8.42 -1.29 -11.51
N ILE A 76 -8.12 -0.60 -10.42
CA ILE A 76 -7.79 -1.24 -9.15
C ILE A 76 -8.95 -2.08 -8.64
N GLN A 77 -10.17 -1.55 -8.69
CA GLN A 77 -11.37 -2.29 -8.27
C GLN A 77 -11.59 -3.54 -9.11
N GLN A 78 -11.37 -3.45 -10.43
CA GLN A 78 -11.49 -4.60 -11.32
C GLN A 78 -10.47 -5.69 -10.98
N VAL A 79 -9.22 -5.30 -10.76
CA VAL A 79 -8.17 -6.26 -10.38
C VAL A 79 -8.51 -6.93 -9.06
N ALA A 80 -8.94 -6.14 -8.08
CA ALA A 80 -9.34 -6.65 -6.76
C ALA A 80 -10.44 -7.72 -6.88
N SER A 81 -11.40 -7.50 -7.78
CA SER A 81 -12.50 -8.42 -7.98
C SER A 81 -12.08 -9.78 -8.54
N MET A 82 -10.91 -9.85 -9.19
CA MET A 82 -10.39 -11.10 -9.75
C MET A 82 -9.64 -11.94 -8.70
N ILE A 83 -9.29 -11.35 -7.55
CA ILE A 83 -8.46 -12.02 -6.56
C ILE A 83 -9.36 -12.81 -5.61
N PRO A 84 -9.16 -14.15 -5.48
CA PRO A 84 -10.00 -14.99 -4.63
C PRO A 84 -9.57 -14.96 -3.15
N ILE A 85 -9.25 -13.78 -2.65
CA ILE A 85 -8.80 -13.54 -1.29
C ILE A 85 -9.58 -12.34 -0.76
N LYS A 86 -9.98 -12.38 0.49
CA LYS A 86 -10.78 -11.32 1.09
C LYS A 86 -9.92 -10.08 1.36
N LEU A 87 -10.21 -9.01 0.62
CA LEU A 87 -9.47 -7.77 0.67
C LEU A 87 -10.33 -6.63 1.21
N HIS A 88 -9.70 -5.77 1.97
CA HIS A 88 -10.26 -4.49 2.38
C HIS A 88 -9.41 -3.40 1.72
N ILE A 89 -9.97 -2.71 0.74
CA ILE A 89 -9.21 -1.78 -0.11
C ILE A 89 -9.65 -0.35 0.14
N ASN A 90 -8.67 0.52 0.35
CA ASN A 90 -8.85 1.96 0.44
C ASN A 90 -8.02 2.60 -0.66
N ILE A 91 -8.61 3.54 -1.39
CA ILE A 91 -7.95 4.20 -2.52
C ILE A 91 -7.97 5.71 -2.30
N PHE A 92 -6.80 6.34 -2.35
CA PHE A 92 -6.64 7.79 -2.29
C PHE A 92 -5.94 8.27 -3.55
N THR A 93 -6.37 9.41 -4.09
CA THR A 93 -5.51 10.14 -5.02
C THR A 93 -4.35 10.74 -4.23
N GLU A 94 -3.30 11.17 -4.94
CA GLU A 94 -2.17 11.84 -4.28
C GLU A 94 -2.62 13.09 -3.52
N LYS A 95 -3.54 13.85 -4.09
CA LYS A 95 -4.09 15.05 -3.44
C LYS A 95 -4.84 14.70 -2.16
N GLU A 96 -5.67 13.68 -2.21
CA GLU A 96 -6.41 13.21 -1.03
C GLU A 96 -5.47 12.72 0.05
N PHE A 97 -4.42 11.97 -0.34
CA PHE A 97 -3.44 11.46 0.61
C PHE A 97 -2.69 12.59 1.31
N ILE A 98 -2.24 13.61 0.55
CA ILE A 98 -1.54 14.75 1.11
C ILE A 98 -2.44 15.53 2.08
N ALA A 99 -3.70 15.73 1.72
CA ALA A 99 -4.66 16.41 2.58
C ALA A 99 -4.87 15.62 3.88
N MET A 100 -5.01 14.31 3.78
CA MET A 100 -5.18 13.42 4.93
C MET A 100 -3.93 13.42 5.81
N LYS A 101 -2.74 13.34 5.22
CA LYS A 101 -1.47 13.37 5.93
C LYS A 101 -1.33 14.64 6.78
N ASN A 102 -1.80 15.77 6.25
CA ASN A 102 -1.72 17.06 6.93
C ASN A 102 -2.85 17.27 7.94
N SER A 103 -3.83 16.38 7.98
CA SER A 103 -4.92 16.41 8.94
C SER A 103 -4.46 15.83 10.29
N LYS A 104 -5.01 16.36 11.37
CA LYS A 104 -4.76 15.82 12.72
C LYS A 104 -5.76 14.75 13.13
N GLN A 105 -6.69 14.40 12.25
CA GLN A 105 -7.70 13.41 12.54
C GLN A 105 -7.14 11.99 12.41
N ILE A 106 -7.61 11.08 13.27
CA ILE A 106 -7.27 9.66 13.17
C ILE A 106 -8.19 9.04 12.11
N THR A 107 -7.60 8.55 11.04
CA THR A 107 -8.30 7.95 9.90
C THR A 107 -7.63 6.64 9.50
N VAL A 108 -8.25 5.91 8.57
CA VAL A 108 -7.62 4.73 7.96
C VAL A 108 -6.27 5.08 7.37
N GLY A 109 -6.17 6.24 6.71
CA GLY A 109 -4.91 6.70 6.12
C GLY A 109 -3.84 6.98 7.17
N SER A 110 -4.19 7.61 8.30
CA SER A 110 -3.22 7.88 9.36
C SER A 110 -2.71 6.58 10.01
N GLU A 111 -3.56 5.56 10.13
CA GLU A 111 -3.16 4.25 10.60
C GLU A 111 -2.15 3.60 9.64
N ALA A 112 -2.41 3.69 8.34
CA ALA A 112 -1.53 3.14 7.32
C ALA A 112 -0.17 3.85 7.30
N ILE A 113 -0.13 5.16 7.55
CA ILE A 113 1.14 5.90 7.63
C ILE A 113 1.98 5.42 8.81
N LYS A 114 1.34 5.21 9.96
CA LYS A 114 2.06 4.81 11.17
C LYS A 114 2.69 3.43 11.06
N ASN A 115 2.02 2.51 10.37
CA ASN A 115 2.46 1.12 10.40
C ASN A 115 2.07 0.43 9.10
N ASN A 116 3.03 0.30 8.20
CA ASN A 116 2.79 -0.26 6.88
C ASN A 116 3.98 -1.05 6.37
N ILE A 117 3.72 -1.85 5.32
CA ILE A 117 4.76 -2.44 4.47
C ILE A 117 4.45 -1.97 3.06
N ILE A 118 5.44 -1.39 2.40
CA ILE A 118 5.27 -0.83 1.06
C ILE A 118 5.45 -1.96 0.04
N LEU A 119 4.37 -2.33 -0.65
CA LEU A 119 4.42 -3.38 -1.65
C LEU A 119 4.79 -2.85 -3.03
N LEU A 120 4.36 -1.65 -3.37
CA LEU A 120 4.69 -0.98 -4.63
C LEU A 120 4.94 0.50 -4.37
N GLY A 121 5.89 1.09 -5.09
CA GLY A 121 6.08 2.54 -5.12
C GLY A 121 6.81 3.14 -3.93
N ILE A 122 7.88 2.51 -3.45
CA ILE A 122 8.64 2.99 -2.29
C ILE A 122 9.09 4.45 -2.48
N GLU A 123 9.70 4.76 -3.62
CA GLU A 123 10.21 6.12 -3.87
C GLU A 123 9.08 7.14 -3.92
N GLN A 124 8.01 6.82 -4.61
CA GLN A 124 6.84 7.68 -4.73
C GLN A 124 6.21 7.93 -3.37
N TYR A 125 6.10 6.89 -2.55
CA TYR A 125 5.54 7.02 -1.21
C TYR A 125 6.32 8.01 -0.35
N TYR A 126 7.65 7.87 -0.29
CA TYR A 126 8.47 8.77 0.51
C TYR A 126 8.50 10.20 -0.06
N ARG A 127 8.36 10.34 -1.35
CA ARG A 127 8.21 11.67 -1.98
C ARG A 127 6.92 12.35 -1.51
N LEU A 128 5.85 11.60 -1.40
CA LEU A 128 4.57 12.12 -0.92
C LEU A 128 4.57 12.49 0.56
N LEU A 129 5.45 11.89 1.36
CA LEU A 129 5.56 12.19 2.79
C LEU A 129 6.36 13.44 3.09
N GLN A 130 7.05 13.99 2.13
CA GLN A 130 7.86 15.22 2.32
C GLN A 130 7.02 16.47 2.45
#